data_389c85a5938d6204bb172726e7a295f0
#
_entry.id   389c85a5938d6204bb172726e7a295f0
#
_cell.length_a   1.000
_cell.length_b   1.000
_cell.length_c   1.000
_cell.angle_alpha   90.00
_cell.angle_beta   90.00
_cell.angle_gamma   90.00
#
_symmetry.space_group_name_H-M   'P 1'
#
loop_
_entity.id
_entity.type
_entity.pdbx_description
1 polymer ?
#
loop_
_entity_poly.entity_id
_entity_poly.type
_entity_poly.pdbx_seq_one_letter_code
_entity_poly.pdbx_strand_id
1 'polypeptide(L)'
;MAALISLDAPLAPVRELPSDVRSMRARDARGRFIRHHERLFDDAPMRDSALFVVSEMADFVKAGGLGDVAAALPRALRRRYDVRVLIPGYRDVLARAGAVELVGRVLAHAGLPACDVGRVEQADGLPVYVLLCPALFEREGTPYVDASGQEWPDNALRFATLSHAAAQIAAGRAGLGWRPRLLHLNDWPCALAAAYVRWSGGDTPCLLTIHNLAYQGLFAPALAPALGVPAEHLEELAFHGQLSFLRAGIVNADQVNTVSRSYADQIVAPDDGCGLDQLLAGRAALGALSGIVNGIDASWDPRTDVHLPAQFSVNQWQGRATNARHVRSVFGLPDSDGPLFAVVSRLVHQKGLDLTCEVAPQIVAAGGQIVIIGGGEPQIEQQVAALARRYPGHVAAYIGFDEALARAMFAGADFLLMPSRFEPCGLSQMYAQRFGCLPVAHATGGLIDTVDDGVTGFLFHGASADALRRCLQRVFRTFRLPELLTAMRRAAMLRPSGWDVASGQYLALYRRTAMEPS
;
A
#
# COMPACT_ATOMS: atom_id res chain seq x y z
N MET A 1 16.08 46.59 27.76
CA MET A 1 14.83 47.36 27.58
C MET A 1 13.80 46.44 26.94
N ALA A 2 12.92 45.92 27.78
CA ALA A 2 11.84 45.03 27.39
C ALA A 2 10.58 45.85 27.11
N ALA A 3 9.88 45.57 26.05
CA ALA A 3 8.53 46.10 25.81
C ALA A 3 7.55 44.92 25.83
N LEU A 4 6.78 44.84 26.89
CA LEU A 4 5.58 44.01 27.07
C LEU A 4 4.44 44.66 26.26
N ILE A 5 3.78 43.90 25.39
CA ILE A 5 2.51 44.28 24.79
C ILE A 5 1.43 43.42 25.48
N SER A 6 0.53 44.13 26.15
CA SER A 6 -0.67 43.62 26.79
C SER A 6 -1.72 43.27 25.77
N LEU A 7 -2.34 42.10 25.89
CA LEU A 7 -3.52 41.66 25.16
C LEU A 7 -4.72 41.62 26.10
N ASP A 8 -5.47 42.72 26.15
CA ASP A 8 -6.84 42.75 26.67
C ASP A 8 -7.77 43.25 25.58
N ALA A 9 -8.56 42.32 25.02
CA ALA A 9 -9.75 42.65 24.24
C ALA A 9 -10.90 41.73 24.69
N PRO A 10 -12.09 42.25 24.97
CA PRO A 10 -13.19 41.48 25.54
C PRO A 10 -13.86 40.58 24.50
N LEU A 11 -14.15 39.36 24.92
CA LEU A 11 -14.94 38.36 24.18
C LEU A 11 -16.40 38.83 23.99
N ALA A 12 -16.88 38.78 22.77
CA ALA A 12 -18.28 39.02 22.44
C ALA A 12 -19.19 37.88 22.97
N PRO A 13 -20.45 38.15 23.34
CA PRO A 13 -21.30 37.16 23.99
C PRO A 13 -21.76 36.07 23.02
N VAL A 14 -21.66 34.85 23.49
CA VAL A 14 -22.17 33.63 22.81
C VAL A 14 -23.71 33.72 22.71
N ARG A 15 -24.28 33.74 21.50
CA ARG A 15 -25.71 33.56 21.29
C ARG A 15 -26.10 32.12 21.57
N GLU A 16 -26.99 31.92 22.52
CA GLU A 16 -27.64 30.63 22.78
C GLU A 16 -28.43 30.18 21.57
N LEU A 17 -28.22 28.92 21.15
CA LEU A 17 -28.99 28.24 20.11
C LEU A 17 -30.29 27.67 20.67
N PRO A 18 -31.40 27.62 19.90
CA PRO A 18 -32.71 27.12 20.35
C PRO A 18 -32.64 25.61 20.66
N SER A 19 -33.26 25.23 21.76
CA SER A 19 -33.36 23.87 22.26
C SER A 19 -34.47 23.06 21.61
N ASP A 20 -34.35 22.65 20.33
CA ASP A 20 -35.30 21.67 19.77
C ASP A 20 -34.61 20.84 18.65
N VAL A 21 -33.75 19.93 19.05
CA VAL A 21 -33.33 18.83 18.18
C VAL A 21 -33.57 17.52 18.91
N ARG A 22 -34.66 16.83 18.60
CA ARG A 22 -34.91 15.48 19.08
C ARG A 22 -33.86 14.54 18.49
N SER A 23 -32.85 14.17 19.30
CA SER A 23 -31.88 13.15 18.93
C SER A 23 -32.54 11.78 18.95
N MET A 24 -32.78 11.19 17.80
CA MET A 24 -33.06 9.76 17.72
C MET A 24 -31.77 9.00 18.08
N ARG A 25 -31.80 8.30 19.21
CA ARG A 25 -30.69 7.42 19.64
C ARG A 25 -30.97 6.01 19.11
N ALA A 26 -30.27 5.61 18.08
CA ALA A 26 -30.21 4.22 17.66
C ALA A 26 -28.97 3.52 18.26
N ARG A 27 -29.09 2.21 18.53
CA ARG A 27 -27.97 1.36 18.95
C ARG A 27 -27.77 0.27 17.90
N ASP A 28 -26.53 -0.10 17.63
CA ASP A 28 -26.22 -1.27 16.82
C ASP A 28 -26.56 -2.59 17.55
N ALA A 29 -26.44 -3.72 16.87
CA ALA A 29 -26.73 -5.05 17.42
C ALA A 29 -25.85 -5.42 18.66
N ARG A 30 -24.84 -4.62 18.98
CA ARG A 30 -23.94 -4.78 20.15
C ARG A 30 -24.14 -3.67 21.19
N GLY A 31 -25.20 -2.85 21.08
CA GLY A 31 -25.55 -1.81 22.07
C GLY A 31 -24.75 -0.51 22.02
N ARG A 32 -23.96 -0.26 20.97
CA ARG A 32 -23.19 0.97 20.80
C ARG A 32 -24.06 2.14 20.33
N PHE A 33 -23.82 3.35 20.82
CA PHE A 33 -24.58 4.55 20.47
C PHE A 33 -24.22 5.07 19.08
N ILE A 34 -25.26 5.34 18.27
CA ILE A 34 -25.18 5.93 16.95
C ILE A 34 -25.72 7.36 17.05
N ARG A 35 -24.97 8.37 16.61
CA ARG A 35 -25.42 9.79 16.57
C ARG A 35 -25.72 10.19 15.13
N HIS A 36 -26.93 10.69 14.90
CA HIS A 36 -27.29 11.38 13.64
C HIS A 36 -27.05 12.88 13.80
N HIS A 37 -26.32 13.46 12.86
CA HIS A 37 -26.24 14.92 12.70
C HIS A 37 -26.69 15.31 11.29
N GLU A 38 -27.77 16.09 11.21
CA GLU A 38 -28.07 16.86 9.99
C GLU A 38 -27.19 18.12 9.99
N ARG A 39 -26.34 18.27 8.99
CA ARG A 39 -25.58 19.52 8.76
C ARG A 39 -26.24 20.31 7.64
N LEU A 40 -26.54 21.58 7.92
CA LEU A 40 -26.82 22.59 6.93
C LEU A 40 -25.56 22.84 6.08
N PHE A 41 -25.74 23.04 4.78
CA PHE A 41 -24.67 23.28 3.81
C PHE A 41 -23.83 24.49 4.21
N ASP A 42 -22.51 24.29 4.28
CA ASP A 42 -21.52 25.34 4.52
C ASP A 42 -21.04 25.83 3.14
N ASP A 43 -21.41 27.08 2.76
CA ASP A 43 -21.00 27.74 1.50
C ASP A 43 -19.54 28.22 1.51
N ALA A 44 -18.60 27.44 2.03
CA ALA A 44 -17.19 27.69 1.85
C ALA A 44 -16.78 27.40 0.39
N PRO A 45 -15.85 28.17 -0.24
CA PRO A 45 -15.42 27.90 -1.60
C PRO A 45 -14.94 26.46 -1.68
N MET A 46 -15.57 25.67 -2.55
CA MET A 46 -15.34 24.23 -2.71
C MET A 46 -13.85 24.00 -2.97
N ARG A 47 -13.11 23.50 -1.97
CA ARG A 47 -11.77 22.96 -2.17
C ARG A 47 -11.88 21.75 -3.08
N ASP A 48 -10.91 21.56 -3.96
CA ASP A 48 -10.81 20.32 -4.73
C ASP A 48 -10.87 19.13 -3.77
N SER A 49 -11.76 18.18 -4.05
CA SER A 49 -12.07 17.06 -3.14
C SER A 49 -11.91 15.73 -3.85
N ALA A 50 -11.38 14.74 -3.12
CA ALA A 50 -11.16 13.39 -3.65
C ALA A 50 -11.62 12.32 -2.65
N LEU A 51 -12.29 11.29 -3.17
CA LEU A 51 -12.55 10.06 -2.43
C LEU A 51 -11.49 9.02 -2.79
N PHE A 52 -10.69 8.65 -1.82
CA PHE A 52 -9.65 7.63 -1.93
C PHE A 52 -10.24 6.28 -1.51
N VAL A 53 -10.50 5.40 -2.48
CA VAL A 53 -11.19 4.12 -2.26
C VAL A 53 -10.19 3.00 -2.14
N VAL A 54 -10.25 2.24 -1.05
CA VAL A 54 -9.28 1.17 -0.74
C VAL A 54 -9.93 -0.05 -0.11
N SER A 55 -9.31 -1.21 -0.28
CA SER A 55 -9.66 -2.45 0.41
C SER A 55 -8.92 -2.66 1.72
N GLU A 56 -7.81 -1.97 1.96
CA GLU A 56 -6.99 -2.07 3.17
C GLU A 56 -6.33 -0.74 3.51
N MET A 57 -6.05 -0.51 4.79
CA MET A 57 -5.36 0.68 5.32
C MET A 57 -4.63 0.28 6.60
N ALA A 58 -3.34 0.57 6.71
CA ALA A 58 -2.50 0.07 7.79
C ALA A 58 -2.93 0.53 9.19
N ASP A 59 -3.67 1.63 9.28
CA ASP A 59 -4.30 2.09 10.55
C ASP A 59 -5.27 1.05 11.12
N PHE A 60 -5.87 0.21 10.29
CA PHE A 60 -6.91 -0.74 10.67
C PHE A 60 -6.57 -2.17 10.30
N VAL A 61 -6.30 -2.43 9.03
CA VAL A 61 -6.04 -3.76 8.47
C VAL A 61 -5.02 -3.66 7.34
N LYS A 62 -4.06 -4.58 7.32
CA LYS A 62 -2.99 -4.60 6.33
C LYS A 62 -2.75 -6.02 5.84
N ALA A 63 -2.80 -6.22 4.53
CA ALA A 63 -2.43 -7.47 3.87
C ALA A 63 -1.17 -7.30 2.98
N GLY A 64 -0.91 -6.08 2.51
CA GLY A 64 0.21 -5.77 1.62
C GLY A 64 0.71 -4.34 1.70
N GLY A 65 1.51 -3.95 0.71
CA GLY A 65 2.02 -2.57 0.60
C GLY A 65 0.96 -1.52 0.32
N LEU A 66 -0.21 -1.92 -0.21
CA LEU A 66 -1.35 -1.03 -0.40
C LEU A 66 -1.80 -0.42 0.92
N GLY A 67 -1.80 -1.21 2.01
CA GLY A 67 -2.16 -0.70 3.34
C GLY A 67 -1.29 0.47 3.79
N ASP A 68 0.03 0.42 3.54
CA ASP A 68 0.96 1.51 3.86
C ASP A 68 0.68 2.75 3.00
N VAL A 69 0.43 2.56 1.70
CA VAL A 69 0.07 3.65 0.78
C VAL A 69 -1.24 4.30 1.22
N ALA A 70 -2.26 3.51 1.54
CA ALA A 70 -3.56 3.99 1.96
C ALA A 70 -3.53 4.76 3.29
N ALA A 71 -2.61 4.40 4.18
CA ALA A 71 -2.37 5.14 5.41
C ALA A 71 -1.66 6.49 5.17
N ALA A 72 -0.71 6.56 4.24
CA ALA A 72 0.20 7.70 4.12
C ALA A 72 -0.16 8.69 3.01
N LEU A 73 -0.50 8.21 1.80
CA LEU A 73 -0.77 9.07 0.64
C LEU A 73 -1.96 10.03 0.84
N PRO A 74 -3.12 9.60 1.37
CA PRO A 74 -4.23 10.52 1.65
C PRO A 74 -3.83 11.66 2.58
N ARG A 75 -3.02 11.37 3.60
CA ARG A 75 -2.48 12.35 4.55
C ARG A 75 -1.57 13.38 3.86
N ALA A 76 -0.70 12.93 2.97
CA ALA A 76 0.19 13.80 2.21
C ALA A 76 -0.61 14.72 1.23
N LEU A 77 -1.65 14.20 0.61
CA LEU A 77 -2.51 14.94 -0.32
C LEU A 77 -3.43 15.96 0.37
N ARG A 78 -3.83 15.72 1.62
CA ARG A 78 -4.73 16.62 2.40
C ARG A 78 -4.19 18.03 2.59
N ARG A 79 -2.92 18.25 2.40
CA ARG A 79 -2.32 19.59 2.40
C ARG A 79 -2.91 20.50 1.31
N ARG A 80 -3.48 19.93 0.23
CA ARG A 80 -3.97 20.64 -0.96
C ARG A 80 -5.40 20.27 -1.37
N TYR A 81 -5.88 19.08 -1.03
CA TYR A 81 -7.20 18.53 -1.37
C TYR A 81 -7.98 18.17 -0.11
N ASP A 82 -9.32 18.24 -0.13
CA ASP A 82 -10.17 17.57 0.85
C ASP A 82 -10.24 16.07 0.49
N VAL A 83 -9.25 15.32 0.95
CA VAL A 83 -9.19 13.87 0.71
C VAL A 83 -9.87 13.15 1.85
N ARG A 84 -10.83 12.27 1.50
CA ARG A 84 -11.48 11.34 2.43
C ARG A 84 -11.26 9.92 1.93
N VAL A 85 -11.14 8.97 2.86
CA VAL A 85 -10.92 7.55 2.53
C VAL A 85 -12.25 6.81 2.62
N LEU A 86 -12.49 5.85 1.71
CA LEU A 86 -13.57 4.87 1.82
C LEU A 86 -12.95 3.48 1.94
N ILE A 87 -13.32 2.77 3.02
CA ILE A 87 -12.85 1.40 3.32
C ILE A 87 -14.02 0.53 3.76
N PRO A 88 -14.04 -0.79 3.46
CA PRO A 88 -15.04 -1.70 4.01
C PRO A 88 -14.97 -1.82 5.54
N GLY A 89 -16.12 -1.98 6.17
CA GLY A 89 -16.26 -2.18 7.61
C GLY A 89 -15.89 -3.60 8.04
N TYR A 90 -14.64 -3.98 7.82
CA TYR A 90 -14.12 -5.26 8.32
C TYR A 90 -14.15 -5.28 9.86
N ARG A 91 -14.15 -6.47 10.44
CA ARG A 91 -14.11 -6.66 11.89
C ARG A 91 -12.97 -5.87 12.56
N ASP A 92 -11.77 -5.90 11.97
CA ASP A 92 -10.61 -5.19 12.48
C ASP A 92 -10.74 -3.67 12.35
N VAL A 93 -11.35 -3.19 11.25
CA VAL A 93 -11.66 -1.76 11.06
C VAL A 93 -12.60 -1.30 12.17
N LEU A 94 -13.71 -2.01 12.40
CA LEU A 94 -14.68 -1.66 13.43
C LEU A 94 -14.12 -1.75 14.84
N ALA A 95 -13.22 -2.70 15.10
CA ALA A 95 -12.58 -2.85 16.39
C ALA A 95 -11.65 -1.68 16.74
N ARG A 96 -10.94 -1.13 15.74
CA ARG A 96 -9.95 -0.05 15.91
C ARG A 96 -10.53 1.35 15.68
N ALA A 97 -11.63 1.45 14.94
CA ALA A 97 -12.24 2.73 14.57
C ALA A 97 -12.88 3.49 15.75
N GLY A 98 -13.14 2.83 16.87
CA GLY A 98 -13.86 3.43 17.99
C GLY A 98 -15.35 3.68 17.67
N ALA A 99 -15.83 4.88 17.95
CA ALA A 99 -17.22 5.26 17.64
C ALA A 99 -17.37 5.60 16.15
N VAL A 100 -18.28 4.93 15.47
CA VAL A 100 -18.62 5.17 14.08
C VAL A 100 -19.92 5.98 14.00
N GLU A 101 -19.86 7.18 13.42
CA GLU A 101 -21.04 8.03 13.17
C GLU A 101 -21.71 7.59 11.87
N LEU A 102 -23.01 7.30 11.88
CA LEU A 102 -23.75 7.04 10.63
C LEU A 102 -24.02 8.37 9.91
N VAL A 103 -23.54 8.46 8.67
CA VAL A 103 -23.61 9.70 7.88
C VAL A 103 -24.34 9.55 6.55
N GLY A 104 -24.65 8.31 6.13
CA GLY A 104 -25.33 8.09 4.86
C GLY A 104 -25.70 6.63 4.63
N ARG A 105 -26.31 6.38 3.46
CA ARG A 105 -26.75 5.06 3.04
C ARG A 105 -26.65 4.89 1.54
N VAL A 106 -26.17 3.76 1.10
CA VAL A 106 -26.18 3.30 -0.29
C VAL A 106 -27.32 2.32 -0.48
N LEU A 107 -28.16 2.53 -1.46
CA LEU A 107 -29.30 1.65 -1.74
C LEU A 107 -28.84 0.37 -2.44
N ALA A 108 -29.63 -0.68 -2.31
CA ALA A 108 -29.42 -1.94 -3.02
C ALA A 108 -29.49 -1.72 -4.53
N HIS A 109 -28.67 -2.46 -5.29
CA HIS A 109 -28.66 -2.41 -6.74
C HIS A 109 -28.39 -3.82 -7.31
N ALA A 110 -29.27 -4.35 -8.14
CA ALA A 110 -29.20 -5.73 -8.62
C ALA A 110 -29.05 -6.72 -7.44
N GLY A 111 -28.00 -7.55 -7.41
CA GLY A 111 -27.69 -8.41 -6.28
C GLY A 111 -26.85 -7.77 -5.18
N LEU A 112 -26.44 -6.51 -5.33
CA LEU A 112 -25.64 -5.78 -4.33
C LEU A 112 -26.56 -5.29 -3.20
N PRO A 113 -26.25 -5.61 -1.91
CA PRO A 113 -27.08 -5.20 -0.79
C PRO A 113 -27.00 -3.69 -0.52
N ALA A 114 -28.04 -3.17 0.13
CA ALA A 114 -27.96 -1.85 0.73
C ALA A 114 -26.93 -1.83 1.87
N CYS A 115 -26.19 -0.72 1.96
CA CYS A 115 -25.14 -0.54 2.96
C CYS A 115 -25.27 0.81 3.65
N ASP A 116 -25.01 0.88 4.94
CA ASP A 116 -24.86 2.15 5.63
C ASP A 116 -23.42 2.66 5.48
N VAL A 117 -23.26 3.99 5.50
CA VAL A 117 -21.95 4.63 5.47
C VAL A 117 -21.70 5.27 6.83
N GLY A 118 -20.70 4.75 7.52
CA GLY A 118 -20.20 5.32 8.75
C GLY A 118 -19.07 6.32 8.49
N ARG A 119 -18.82 7.23 9.42
CA ARG A 119 -17.69 8.14 9.44
C ARG A 119 -16.89 7.96 10.70
N VAL A 120 -15.58 7.95 10.55
CA VAL A 120 -14.58 8.00 11.61
C VAL A 120 -13.59 9.10 11.28
N GLU A 121 -13.12 9.83 12.27
CA GLU A 121 -12.05 10.79 12.12
C GLU A 121 -10.82 10.27 12.83
N GLN A 122 -9.70 10.12 12.11
CA GLN A 122 -8.44 9.71 12.70
C GLN A 122 -7.88 10.79 13.62
N ALA A 123 -6.97 10.44 14.53
CA ALA A 123 -6.40 11.38 15.49
C ALA A 123 -5.73 12.61 14.83
N ASP A 124 -5.25 12.47 13.60
CA ASP A 124 -4.69 13.54 12.78
C ASP A 124 -5.75 14.29 11.93
N GLY A 125 -7.02 14.00 12.15
CA GLY A 125 -8.16 14.61 11.47
C GLY A 125 -8.46 14.03 10.09
N LEU A 126 -7.84 12.91 9.64
CA LEU A 126 -8.19 12.27 8.36
C LEU A 126 -9.61 11.67 8.45
N PRO A 127 -10.59 12.13 7.61
CA PRO A 127 -11.91 11.54 7.58
C PRO A 127 -11.88 10.21 6.84
N VAL A 128 -12.41 9.17 7.48
CA VAL A 128 -12.56 7.84 6.90
C VAL A 128 -14.03 7.45 6.88
N TYR A 129 -14.55 7.16 5.69
CA TYR A 129 -15.84 6.53 5.52
C TYR A 129 -15.68 5.02 5.62
N VAL A 130 -16.54 4.39 6.41
CA VAL A 130 -16.57 2.95 6.62
C VAL A 130 -17.85 2.40 6.01
N LEU A 131 -17.73 1.53 5.01
CA LEU A 131 -18.88 0.89 4.38
C LEU A 131 -19.39 -0.25 5.27
N LEU A 132 -20.53 -0.03 5.90
CA LEU A 132 -21.13 -0.95 6.86
C LEU A 132 -22.07 -1.92 6.16
N CYS A 133 -21.60 -3.14 5.97
CA CYS A 133 -22.37 -4.29 5.49
C CYS A 133 -21.89 -5.55 6.21
N PRO A 134 -22.40 -5.82 7.43
CA PRO A 134 -21.89 -6.89 8.30
C PRO A 134 -21.83 -8.25 7.61
N ALA A 135 -22.87 -8.58 6.82
CA ALA A 135 -22.93 -9.85 6.09
C ALA A 135 -21.74 -10.06 5.13
N LEU A 136 -21.19 -8.98 4.55
CA LEU A 136 -20.08 -9.06 3.61
C LEU A 136 -18.70 -8.83 4.26
N PHE A 137 -18.62 -7.99 5.29
CA PHE A 137 -17.33 -7.49 5.75
C PHE A 137 -17.00 -7.79 7.21
N GLU A 138 -17.98 -7.97 8.12
CA GLU A 138 -17.72 -8.20 9.54
C GLU A 138 -17.49 -9.72 9.82
N ARG A 139 -16.39 -10.25 9.25
CA ARG A 139 -16.03 -11.69 9.31
C ARG A 139 -14.62 -11.88 9.83
N GLU A 140 -14.29 -13.10 10.27
CA GLU A 140 -12.93 -13.50 10.66
C GLU A 140 -12.09 -13.83 9.43
N GLY A 141 -10.88 -13.27 9.34
CA GLY A 141 -9.96 -13.43 8.20
C GLY A 141 -9.36 -12.10 7.78
N THR A 142 -8.79 -12.07 6.58
CA THR A 142 -8.24 -10.85 5.99
C THR A 142 -9.23 -10.20 5.02
N PRO A 143 -8.93 -9.04 4.45
CA PRO A 143 -9.73 -8.46 3.38
C PRO A 143 -10.03 -9.42 2.22
N TYR A 144 -9.12 -10.37 1.91
CA TYR A 144 -9.18 -11.21 0.71
C TYR A 144 -9.45 -12.68 0.96
N VAL A 145 -9.05 -13.20 2.13
CA VAL A 145 -9.14 -14.62 2.47
C VAL A 145 -9.78 -14.82 3.83
N ASP A 146 -10.42 -15.97 4.01
CA ASP A 146 -11.02 -16.40 5.27
C ASP A 146 -9.97 -16.83 6.30
N ALA A 147 -10.42 -17.28 7.46
CA ALA A 147 -9.55 -17.74 8.53
C ALA A 147 -8.73 -19.01 8.18
N SER A 148 -9.14 -19.75 7.13
CA SER A 148 -8.39 -20.90 6.60
C SER A 148 -7.35 -20.51 5.55
N GLY A 149 -7.30 -19.22 5.14
CA GLY A 149 -6.43 -18.73 4.09
C GLY A 149 -6.96 -18.92 2.68
N GLN A 150 -8.23 -19.33 2.52
CA GLN A 150 -8.88 -19.46 1.22
C GLN A 150 -9.60 -18.17 0.83
N GLU A 151 -9.59 -17.85 -0.47
CA GLU A 151 -10.33 -16.69 -0.95
C GLU A 151 -11.80 -16.76 -0.58
N TRP A 152 -12.37 -15.62 -0.16
CA TRP A 152 -13.78 -15.54 0.11
C TRP A 152 -14.59 -15.85 -1.16
N PRO A 153 -15.51 -16.82 -1.15
CA PRO A 153 -16.25 -17.22 -2.36
C PRO A 153 -17.14 -16.10 -2.90
N ASP A 154 -17.45 -15.11 -2.08
CA ASP A 154 -18.25 -13.93 -2.43
C ASP A 154 -17.41 -12.65 -2.65
N ASN A 155 -16.10 -12.75 -2.89
CA ASN A 155 -15.24 -11.60 -3.15
C ASN A 155 -15.76 -10.72 -4.31
N ALA A 156 -16.35 -11.32 -5.34
CA ALA A 156 -17.00 -10.56 -6.42
C ALA A 156 -18.08 -9.62 -5.86
N LEU A 157 -18.99 -10.14 -5.04
CA LEU A 157 -20.07 -9.34 -4.44
C LEU A 157 -19.53 -8.29 -3.47
N ARG A 158 -18.56 -8.67 -2.64
CA ARG A 158 -17.94 -7.77 -1.65
C ARG A 158 -17.33 -6.54 -2.29
N PHE A 159 -16.49 -6.73 -3.29
CA PHE A 159 -15.76 -5.61 -3.92
C PHE A 159 -16.58 -4.89 -4.99
N ALA A 160 -17.54 -5.53 -5.62
CA ALA A 160 -18.56 -4.82 -6.40
C ALA A 160 -19.41 -3.89 -5.50
N THR A 161 -19.77 -4.32 -4.29
CA THR A 161 -20.50 -3.49 -3.31
C THR A 161 -19.68 -2.27 -2.89
N LEU A 162 -18.37 -2.42 -2.62
CA LEU A 162 -17.46 -1.30 -2.35
C LEU A 162 -17.39 -0.33 -3.52
N SER A 163 -17.20 -0.85 -4.73
CA SER A 163 -17.11 -0.06 -5.97
C SER A 163 -18.41 0.69 -6.27
N HIS A 164 -19.56 0.02 -6.13
CA HIS A 164 -20.86 0.64 -6.29
C HIS A 164 -21.09 1.76 -5.25
N ALA A 165 -20.72 1.53 -3.99
CA ALA A 165 -20.82 2.54 -2.94
C ALA A 165 -19.99 3.79 -3.28
N ALA A 166 -18.76 3.61 -3.77
CA ALA A 166 -17.92 4.73 -4.21
C ALA A 166 -18.58 5.53 -5.34
N ALA A 167 -19.17 4.87 -6.35
CA ALA A 167 -19.89 5.52 -7.44
C ALA A 167 -21.14 6.25 -6.94
N GLN A 168 -21.91 5.69 -6.00
CA GLN A 168 -23.09 6.35 -5.43
C GLN A 168 -22.72 7.59 -4.57
N ILE A 169 -21.60 7.54 -3.85
CA ILE A 169 -21.05 8.69 -3.13
C ILE A 169 -20.63 9.77 -4.13
N ALA A 170 -19.95 9.41 -5.22
CA ALA A 170 -19.56 10.33 -6.27
C ALA A 170 -20.76 11.01 -6.95
N ALA A 171 -21.84 10.26 -7.15
CA ALA A 171 -23.09 10.78 -7.68
C ALA A 171 -23.90 11.62 -6.66
N GLY A 172 -23.48 11.73 -5.40
CA GLY A 172 -24.20 12.43 -4.34
C GLY A 172 -25.44 11.69 -3.84
N ARG A 173 -25.60 10.40 -4.16
CA ARG A 173 -26.80 9.61 -3.85
C ARG A 173 -26.73 8.87 -2.51
N ALA A 174 -25.62 8.98 -1.78
CA ALA A 174 -25.44 8.33 -0.47
C ALA A 174 -25.85 9.21 0.72
N GLY A 175 -26.31 10.45 0.50
CA GLY A 175 -26.82 11.35 1.55
C GLY A 175 -25.74 11.92 2.49
N LEU A 176 -24.46 11.97 2.07
CA LEU A 176 -23.33 12.36 2.95
C LEU A 176 -23.21 13.87 3.19
N GLY A 177 -23.97 14.74 2.50
CA GLY A 177 -23.76 16.19 2.50
C GLY A 177 -22.39 16.62 1.94
N TRP A 178 -21.67 15.69 1.30
CA TRP A 178 -20.38 15.89 0.66
C TRP A 178 -20.27 15.03 -0.60
N ARG A 179 -19.63 15.56 -1.63
CA ARG A 179 -19.42 14.89 -2.90
C ARG A 179 -17.97 15.08 -3.36
N PRO A 180 -17.25 14.02 -3.76
CA PRO A 180 -15.92 14.15 -4.33
C PRO A 180 -16.00 14.71 -5.75
N ARG A 181 -14.98 15.48 -6.13
CA ARG A 181 -14.76 15.93 -7.51
C ARG A 181 -13.87 14.95 -8.29
N LEU A 182 -13.28 13.95 -7.60
CA LEU A 182 -12.43 12.92 -8.18
C LEU A 182 -12.54 11.65 -7.33
N LEU A 183 -12.61 10.50 -8.01
CA LEU A 183 -12.40 9.20 -7.39
C LEU A 183 -10.95 8.74 -7.62
N HIS A 184 -10.25 8.38 -6.53
CA HIS A 184 -8.98 7.69 -6.62
C HIS A 184 -9.17 6.24 -6.19
N LEU A 185 -9.15 5.33 -7.14
CA LEU A 185 -9.43 3.90 -6.99
C LEU A 185 -8.12 3.13 -6.89
N ASN A 186 -8.04 2.18 -5.97
CA ASN A 186 -6.81 1.44 -5.71
C ASN A 186 -7.02 -0.06 -5.95
N ASP A 187 -6.31 -0.60 -6.94
CA ASP A 187 -6.35 -1.99 -7.37
C ASP A 187 -7.74 -2.52 -7.77
N TRP A 188 -7.77 -3.80 -8.13
CA TRP A 188 -8.97 -4.49 -8.57
C TRP A 188 -10.18 -4.42 -7.62
N PRO A 189 -10.04 -4.38 -6.27
CA PRO A 189 -11.20 -4.30 -5.38
C PRO A 189 -12.03 -3.02 -5.53
N CYS A 190 -11.41 -1.98 -6.09
CA CYS A 190 -12.05 -0.67 -6.25
C CYS A 190 -12.32 -0.33 -7.72
N ALA A 191 -11.80 -1.13 -8.65
CA ALA A 191 -11.72 -0.80 -10.07
C ALA A 191 -13.09 -0.65 -10.75
N LEU A 192 -14.08 -1.48 -10.37
CA LEU A 192 -15.44 -1.38 -10.91
C LEU A 192 -16.12 -0.03 -10.62
N ALA A 193 -15.63 0.77 -9.69
CA ALA A 193 -16.23 2.06 -9.38
C ALA A 193 -16.20 3.01 -10.60
N ALA A 194 -15.12 2.99 -11.39
CA ALA A 194 -15.04 3.76 -12.64
C ALA A 194 -16.13 3.33 -13.63
N ALA A 195 -16.31 2.02 -13.80
CA ALA A 195 -17.35 1.47 -14.66
C ALA A 195 -18.76 1.84 -14.17
N TYR A 196 -19.06 1.67 -12.88
CA TYR A 196 -20.37 2.08 -12.33
C TYR A 196 -20.66 3.57 -12.48
N VAL A 197 -19.63 4.44 -12.41
CA VAL A 197 -19.80 5.87 -12.72
C VAL A 197 -20.26 6.03 -14.16
N ARG A 198 -19.58 5.41 -15.14
CA ARG A 198 -19.90 5.54 -16.56
C ARG A 198 -21.25 4.89 -16.91
N TRP A 199 -21.51 3.68 -16.45
CA TRP A 199 -22.76 2.96 -16.70
C TRP A 199 -23.99 3.68 -16.14
N SER A 200 -23.83 4.48 -15.08
CA SER A 200 -24.91 5.30 -14.54
C SER A 200 -25.03 6.69 -15.19
N GLY A 201 -24.27 6.97 -16.25
CA GLY A 201 -24.24 8.27 -16.93
C GLY A 201 -23.53 9.37 -16.12
N GLY A 202 -22.67 8.99 -15.16
CA GLY A 202 -21.91 9.93 -14.35
C GLY A 202 -20.63 10.39 -15.05
N ASP A 203 -20.18 11.59 -14.68
CA ASP A 203 -19.04 12.30 -15.26
C ASP A 203 -17.89 12.50 -14.25
N THR A 204 -18.02 11.98 -13.03
CA THR A 204 -16.98 12.14 -12.00
C THR A 204 -15.66 11.55 -12.49
N PRO A 205 -14.57 12.35 -12.54
CA PRO A 205 -13.25 11.88 -12.97
C PRO A 205 -12.74 10.74 -12.08
N CYS A 206 -12.17 9.69 -12.72
CA CYS A 206 -11.67 8.50 -12.06
C CYS A 206 -10.19 8.29 -12.36
N LEU A 207 -9.37 8.26 -11.32
CA LEU A 207 -7.98 7.81 -11.35
C LEU A 207 -7.92 6.39 -10.78
N LEU A 208 -7.42 5.44 -11.55
CA LEU A 208 -7.15 4.07 -11.09
C LEU A 208 -5.65 3.91 -10.86
N THR A 209 -5.23 3.55 -9.64
CA THR A 209 -3.85 3.15 -9.34
C THR A 209 -3.74 1.63 -9.23
N ILE A 210 -2.90 1.03 -10.07
CA ILE A 210 -2.58 -0.40 -10.08
C ILE A 210 -1.34 -0.61 -9.19
N HIS A 211 -1.52 -1.30 -8.06
CA HIS A 211 -0.41 -1.63 -7.17
C HIS A 211 0.27 -2.94 -7.54
N ASN A 212 -0.49 -3.91 -8.09
CA ASN A 212 0.06 -5.15 -8.61
C ASN A 212 -0.87 -5.74 -9.68
N LEU A 213 -0.46 -5.67 -10.93
CA LEU A 213 -1.22 -6.13 -12.10
C LEU A 213 -1.51 -7.65 -12.11
N ALA A 214 -0.75 -8.45 -11.36
CA ALA A 214 -0.98 -9.89 -11.24
C ALA A 214 -2.32 -10.22 -10.55
N TYR A 215 -2.88 -9.28 -9.78
CA TYR A 215 -4.19 -9.43 -9.14
C TYR A 215 -5.24 -8.65 -9.92
N GLN A 216 -6.14 -9.36 -10.60
CA GLN A 216 -7.09 -8.76 -11.53
C GLN A 216 -8.55 -8.79 -11.06
N GLY A 217 -8.85 -9.53 -9.99
CA GLY A 217 -10.23 -9.77 -9.57
C GLY A 217 -11.01 -10.53 -10.65
N LEU A 218 -10.63 -11.81 -10.83
CA LEU A 218 -11.19 -12.69 -11.88
C LEU A 218 -12.36 -13.49 -11.31
N PHE A 219 -13.51 -13.41 -11.98
CA PHE A 219 -14.75 -14.04 -11.51
C PHE A 219 -15.55 -14.69 -12.65
N ALA A 220 -16.47 -15.61 -12.29
CA ALA A 220 -17.30 -16.30 -13.25
C ALA A 220 -18.26 -15.33 -13.97
N PRO A 221 -18.43 -15.44 -15.30
CA PRO A 221 -19.32 -14.57 -16.08
C PRO A 221 -20.79 -14.60 -15.63
N ALA A 222 -21.23 -15.71 -15.09
CA ALA A 222 -22.60 -15.87 -14.57
C ALA A 222 -22.94 -14.90 -13.44
N LEU A 223 -21.94 -14.28 -12.79
CA LEU A 223 -22.17 -13.30 -11.72
C LEU A 223 -22.53 -11.90 -12.26
N ALA A 224 -22.31 -11.59 -13.53
CA ALA A 224 -22.51 -10.26 -14.09
C ALA A 224 -23.89 -9.64 -13.77
N PRO A 225 -25.02 -10.35 -13.92
CA PRO A 225 -26.33 -9.78 -13.58
C PRO A 225 -26.45 -9.43 -12.08
N ALA A 226 -25.93 -10.29 -11.19
CA ALA A 226 -25.97 -10.04 -9.75
C ALA A 226 -25.07 -8.86 -9.33
N LEU A 227 -24.01 -8.60 -10.09
CA LEU A 227 -23.13 -7.45 -9.89
C LEU A 227 -23.69 -6.16 -10.52
N GLY A 228 -24.85 -6.22 -11.20
CA GLY A 228 -25.45 -5.06 -11.86
C GLY A 228 -24.67 -4.59 -13.10
N VAL A 229 -23.96 -5.50 -13.76
CA VAL A 229 -23.27 -5.21 -15.04
C VAL A 229 -24.29 -5.19 -16.16
N PRO A 230 -24.48 -4.06 -16.88
CA PRO A 230 -25.37 -4.02 -18.03
C PRO A 230 -24.88 -4.94 -19.15
N ALA A 231 -25.78 -5.58 -19.87
CA ALA A 231 -25.42 -6.58 -20.90
C ALA A 231 -24.53 -5.99 -22.02
N GLU A 232 -24.75 -4.75 -22.37
CA GLU A 232 -23.99 -3.99 -23.37
C GLU A 232 -22.54 -3.69 -22.95
N HIS A 233 -22.23 -3.79 -21.68
CA HIS A 233 -20.90 -3.51 -21.12
C HIS A 233 -20.10 -4.77 -20.72
N LEU A 234 -20.61 -5.96 -20.98
CA LEU A 234 -19.95 -7.22 -20.63
C LEU A 234 -18.54 -7.35 -21.23
N GLU A 235 -18.33 -6.84 -22.44
CA GLU A 235 -17.01 -6.87 -23.12
C GLU A 235 -15.95 -6.04 -22.40
N GLU A 236 -16.34 -5.05 -21.62
CA GLU A 236 -15.40 -4.24 -20.83
C GLU A 236 -14.73 -5.04 -19.70
N LEU A 237 -15.39 -6.12 -19.24
CA LEU A 237 -14.90 -7.01 -18.20
C LEU A 237 -14.33 -8.32 -18.78
N ALA A 238 -14.65 -8.66 -20.04
CA ALA A 238 -14.32 -9.97 -20.61
C ALA A 238 -12.81 -10.21 -20.65
N PHE A 239 -12.35 -11.28 -19.98
CA PHE A 239 -10.94 -11.62 -19.88
C PHE A 239 -10.76 -13.15 -19.80
N HIS A 240 -10.30 -13.77 -20.88
CA HIS A 240 -10.05 -15.23 -20.97
C HIS A 240 -11.20 -16.09 -20.42
N GLY A 241 -12.45 -15.74 -20.78
CA GLY A 241 -13.64 -16.47 -20.34
C GLY A 241 -14.09 -16.16 -18.91
N GLN A 242 -13.50 -15.17 -18.26
CA GLN A 242 -13.86 -14.66 -16.93
C GLN A 242 -14.22 -13.18 -17.00
N LEU A 243 -14.71 -12.62 -15.90
CA LEU A 243 -14.84 -11.18 -15.68
C LEU A 243 -13.60 -10.68 -14.93
N SER A 244 -12.93 -9.65 -15.44
CA SER A 244 -11.85 -8.97 -14.74
C SER A 244 -12.33 -7.58 -14.27
N PHE A 245 -12.35 -7.36 -12.96
CA PHE A 245 -12.69 -6.06 -12.39
C PHE A 245 -11.64 -5.01 -12.73
N LEU A 246 -10.36 -5.41 -12.70
CA LEU A 246 -9.26 -4.50 -13.05
C LEU A 246 -9.36 -4.04 -14.51
N ARG A 247 -9.69 -4.96 -15.44
CA ARG A 247 -9.89 -4.60 -16.84
C ARG A 247 -11.00 -3.56 -17.00
N ALA A 248 -12.16 -3.77 -16.38
CA ALA A 248 -13.24 -2.79 -16.41
C ALA A 248 -12.81 -1.42 -15.89
N GLY A 249 -12.04 -1.40 -14.81
CA GLY A 249 -11.47 -0.16 -14.28
C GLY A 249 -10.51 0.53 -15.25
N ILE A 250 -9.62 -0.22 -15.91
CA ILE A 250 -8.68 0.34 -16.90
C ILE A 250 -9.43 0.92 -18.11
N VAL A 251 -10.50 0.26 -18.56
CA VAL A 251 -11.33 0.74 -19.67
C VAL A 251 -12.03 2.06 -19.32
N ASN A 252 -12.58 2.17 -18.12
CA ASN A 252 -13.51 3.24 -17.72
C ASN A 252 -12.86 4.39 -16.92
N ALA A 253 -11.63 4.25 -16.43
CA ALA A 253 -10.94 5.32 -15.73
C ALA A 253 -10.42 6.40 -16.71
N ASP A 254 -10.44 7.67 -16.33
CA ASP A 254 -9.85 8.76 -17.13
C ASP A 254 -8.32 8.64 -17.16
N GLN A 255 -7.72 8.35 -16.04
CA GLN A 255 -6.28 8.13 -15.92
C GLN A 255 -5.99 6.81 -15.20
N VAL A 256 -4.99 6.10 -15.67
CA VAL A 256 -4.40 4.92 -15.03
C VAL A 256 -3.01 5.26 -14.53
N ASN A 257 -2.72 4.92 -13.30
CA ASN A 257 -1.40 5.08 -12.70
C ASN A 257 -0.92 3.73 -12.16
N THR A 258 0.40 3.57 -12.07
CA THR A 258 1.00 2.48 -11.30
C THR A 258 2.12 3.01 -10.39
N VAL A 259 2.72 2.13 -9.59
CA VAL A 259 3.52 2.50 -8.42
C VAL A 259 5.02 2.64 -8.69
N SER A 260 5.43 2.71 -9.97
CA SER A 260 6.76 3.12 -10.42
C SER A 260 6.78 3.40 -11.91
N ARG A 261 7.78 4.17 -12.38
CA ARG A 261 7.92 4.51 -13.81
C ARG A 261 8.30 3.28 -14.61
N SER A 262 9.34 2.58 -14.19
CA SER A 262 9.81 1.37 -14.86
C SER A 262 8.73 0.28 -14.89
N TYR A 263 7.86 0.21 -13.89
CA TYR A 263 6.75 -0.73 -13.93
C TYR A 263 5.66 -0.31 -14.92
N ALA A 264 5.38 0.99 -15.06
CA ALA A 264 4.48 1.47 -16.10
C ALA A 264 4.98 1.13 -17.51
N ASP A 265 6.31 1.20 -17.73
CA ASP A 265 6.94 0.82 -18.99
C ASP A 265 6.96 -0.71 -19.22
N GLN A 266 7.03 -1.51 -18.15
CA GLN A 266 7.02 -2.97 -18.23
C GLN A 266 5.64 -3.56 -18.54
N ILE A 267 4.60 -3.09 -17.86
CA ILE A 267 3.25 -3.68 -17.96
C ILE A 267 2.55 -3.47 -19.31
N VAL A 268 3.14 -2.68 -20.20
CA VAL A 268 2.68 -2.54 -21.61
C VAL A 268 3.31 -3.58 -22.55
N ALA A 269 4.25 -4.40 -22.04
CA ALA A 269 4.87 -5.48 -22.79
C ALA A 269 4.18 -6.83 -22.51
N PRO A 270 4.11 -7.75 -23.47
CA PRO A 270 3.41 -9.03 -23.32
C PRO A 270 3.89 -9.89 -22.14
N ASP A 271 5.18 -9.88 -21.85
CA ASP A 271 5.78 -10.71 -20.79
C ASP A 271 5.36 -10.27 -19.39
N ASP A 272 5.11 -8.98 -19.19
CA ASP A 272 4.81 -8.37 -17.87
C ASP A 272 3.37 -7.85 -17.74
N GLY A 273 2.64 -7.76 -18.87
CA GLY A 273 1.29 -7.16 -18.94
C GLY A 273 0.16 -8.05 -18.45
N CYS A 274 0.45 -9.29 -18.02
CA CYS A 274 -0.53 -10.25 -17.49
C CYS A 274 -1.79 -10.40 -18.38
N GLY A 275 -1.64 -10.29 -19.72
CA GLY A 275 -2.74 -10.33 -20.70
C GLY A 275 -3.53 -9.02 -20.85
N LEU A 276 -3.13 -7.95 -20.16
CA LEU A 276 -3.69 -6.59 -20.30
C LEU A 276 -2.73 -5.62 -21.00
N ASP A 277 -1.61 -6.12 -21.53
CA ASP A 277 -0.53 -5.36 -22.17
C ASP A 277 -1.03 -4.47 -23.30
N GLN A 278 -1.86 -5.00 -24.21
CA GLN A 278 -2.39 -4.22 -25.33
C GLN A 278 -3.32 -3.10 -24.87
N LEU A 279 -4.18 -3.37 -23.87
CA LEU A 279 -5.06 -2.37 -23.30
C LEU A 279 -4.24 -1.25 -22.61
N LEU A 280 -3.23 -1.62 -21.83
CA LEU A 280 -2.34 -0.68 -21.15
C LEU A 280 -1.46 0.10 -22.14
N ALA A 281 -0.98 -0.55 -23.22
CA ALA A 281 -0.26 0.12 -24.31
C ALA A 281 -1.14 1.18 -25.00
N GLY A 282 -2.42 0.84 -25.24
CA GLY A 282 -3.41 1.81 -25.74
C GLY A 282 -3.57 3.01 -24.79
N ARG A 283 -3.67 2.78 -23.47
CA ARG A 283 -3.74 3.87 -22.46
C ARG A 283 -2.45 4.71 -22.45
N ALA A 284 -1.28 4.08 -22.57
CA ALA A 284 0.01 4.76 -22.65
C ALA A 284 0.11 5.64 -23.91
N ALA A 285 -0.33 5.15 -25.07
CA ALA A 285 -0.34 5.91 -26.32
C ALA A 285 -1.22 7.16 -26.26
N LEU A 286 -2.27 7.14 -25.45
CA LEU A 286 -3.15 8.29 -25.16
C LEU A 286 -2.61 9.22 -24.07
N GLY A 287 -1.43 8.94 -23.47
CA GLY A 287 -0.92 9.70 -22.33
C GLY A 287 -1.70 9.45 -21.03
N ALA A 288 -2.55 8.44 -21.00
CA ALA A 288 -3.43 8.11 -19.88
C ALA A 288 -2.88 6.98 -18.98
N LEU A 289 -1.63 6.57 -19.15
CA LEU A 289 -0.89 5.70 -18.24
C LEU A 289 0.31 6.43 -17.66
N SER A 290 0.52 6.35 -16.36
CA SER A 290 1.67 6.94 -15.67
C SER A 290 2.20 6.02 -14.57
N GLY A 291 3.43 6.26 -14.11
CA GLY A 291 4.04 5.59 -12.98
C GLY A 291 4.57 6.59 -11.94
N ILE A 292 4.15 6.44 -10.69
CA ILE A 292 4.61 7.29 -9.57
C ILE A 292 5.15 6.37 -8.47
N VAL A 293 6.45 6.52 -8.15
CA VAL A 293 7.10 5.76 -7.08
C VAL A 293 6.47 6.12 -5.73
N ASN A 294 6.11 5.11 -4.95
CA ASN A 294 5.55 5.30 -3.61
C ASN A 294 6.57 5.99 -2.69
N GLY A 295 6.07 6.70 -1.69
CA GLY A 295 6.87 7.17 -0.56
C GLY A 295 6.94 6.16 0.57
N ILE A 296 7.82 6.41 1.54
CA ILE A 296 7.82 5.74 2.85
C ILE A 296 7.40 6.70 3.95
N ASP A 297 6.79 6.16 5.00
CA ASP A 297 6.38 6.95 6.15
C ASP A 297 7.56 7.48 6.97
N ALA A 298 7.39 8.64 7.59
CA ALA A 298 8.43 9.31 8.38
C ALA A 298 8.83 8.54 9.65
N SER A 299 8.02 7.59 10.11
CA SER A 299 8.36 6.69 11.23
C SER A 299 9.52 5.74 10.92
N TRP A 300 9.83 5.52 9.62
CA TRP A 300 11.01 4.79 9.20
C TRP A 300 12.25 5.69 9.24
N ASP A 301 12.70 6.04 10.44
CA ASP A 301 13.85 6.91 10.65
C ASP A 301 14.75 6.35 11.77
N PRO A 302 15.99 5.92 11.48
CA PRO A 302 16.88 5.34 12.49
C PRO A 302 17.26 6.28 13.63
N ARG A 303 16.97 7.58 13.50
CA ARG A 303 17.23 8.60 14.55
C ARG A 303 16.18 8.58 15.66
N THR A 304 14.97 8.14 15.35
CA THR A 304 13.80 8.28 16.24
C THR A 304 13.01 6.97 16.39
N ASP A 305 13.35 5.93 15.65
CA ASP A 305 12.65 4.65 15.70
C ASP A 305 12.80 4.00 17.08
N VAL A 306 11.68 3.82 17.76
CA VAL A 306 11.62 3.28 19.13
C VAL A 306 11.82 1.76 19.19
N HIS A 307 11.72 1.08 18.05
CA HIS A 307 11.92 -0.38 17.95
C HIS A 307 13.40 -0.76 17.86
N LEU A 308 14.31 0.21 17.69
CA LEU A 308 15.74 -0.08 17.59
C LEU A 308 16.39 -0.16 18.97
N PRO A 309 17.22 -1.19 19.22
CA PRO A 309 18.09 -1.25 20.39
C PRO A 309 19.01 -0.03 20.54
N ALA A 310 19.47 0.54 19.42
CA ALA A 310 20.27 1.76 19.40
C ALA A 310 19.93 2.60 18.17
N GLN A 311 19.58 3.85 18.42
CA GLN A 311 19.37 4.83 17.36
C GLN A 311 20.70 5.25 16.74
N PHE A 312 20.66 5.68 15.48
CA PHE A 312 21.83 6.14 14.74
C PHE A 312 21.45 7.13 13.63
N SER A 313 22.45 7.71 13.01
CA SER A 313 22.24 8.64 11.89
C SER A 313 23.37 8.52 10.88
N VAL A 314 23.22 9.21 9.74
CA VAL A 314 24.24 9.33 8.71
C VAL A 314 25.57 9.91 9.20
N ASN A 315 25.58 10.59 10.34
CA ASN A 315 26.76 11.17 10.98
C ASN A 315 27.19 10.44 12.27
N GLN A 316 26.39 9.51 12.79
CA GLN A 316 26.63 8.79 14.05
C GLN A 316 26.28 7.32 13.86
N TRP A 317 27.28 6.50 13.49
CA TRP A 317 27.12 5.11 13.05
C TRP A 317 27.17 4.06 14.17
N GLN A 318 27.56 4.46 15.39
CA GLN A 318 27.82 3.51 16.50
C GLN A 318 26.63 2.60 16.79
N GLY A 319 25.41 3.13 16.67
CA GLY A 319 24.18 2.35 16.89
C GLY A 319 24.04 1.15 15.96
N ARG A 320 24.55 1.21 14.72
CA ARG A 320 24.44 0.09 13.77
C ARG A 320 25.12 -1.19 14.28
N ALA A 321 26.31 -1.06 14.88
CA ALA A 321 27.01 -2.24 15.43
C ALA A 321 26.21 -2.90 16.57
N THR A 322 25.55 -2.10 17.40
CA THR A 322 24.64 -2.60 18.44
C THR A 322 23.42 -3.31 17.84
N ASN A 323 22.81 -2.72 16.81
CA ASN A 323 21.68 -3.34 16.11
C ASN A 323 22.08 -4.63 15.40
N ALA A 324 23.27 -4.69 14.77
CA ALA A 324 23.79 -5.91 14.14
C ALA A 324 23.99 -7.06 15.15
N ARG A 325 24.56 -6.77 16.31
CA ARG A 325 24.69 -7.77 17.41
C ARG A 325 23.33 -8.21 17.93
N HIS A 326 22.38 -7.29 18.08
CA HIS A 326 21.04 -7.61 18.51
C HIS A 326 20.34 -8.56 17.51
N VAL A 327 20.39 -8.26 16.21
CA VAL A 327 19.82 -9.14 15.17
C VAL A 327 20.44 -10.53 15.24
N ARG A 328 21.78 -10.64 15.32
CA ARG A 328 22.46 -11.94 15.48
C ARG A 328 21.96 -12.68 16.72
N SER A 329 21.89 -12.01 17.85
CA SER A 329 21.40 -12.59 19.12
C SER A 329 19.97 -13.11 19.01
N VAL A 330 19.03 -12.31 18.46
CA VAL A 330 17.62 -12.70 18.30
C VAL A 330 17.49 -13.93 17.40
N PHE A 331 18.31 -14.01 16.34
CA PHE A 331 18.32 -15.14 15.40
C PHE A 331 19.22 -16.31 15.85
N GLY A 332 19.85 -16.24 17.01
CA GLY A 332 20.74 -17.29 17.51
C GLY A 332 22.01 -17.49 16.68
N LEU A 333 22.45 -16.44 15.98
CA LEU A 333 23.68 -16.45 15.19
C LEU A 333 24.87 -15.99 16.07
N PRO A 334 26.06 -16.58 15.91
CA PRO A 334 27.26 -16.10 16.57
C PRO A 334 27.68 -14.74 16.02
N ASP A 335 28.46 -14.00 16.80
CA ASP A 335 29.11 -12.78 16.31
C ASP A 335 30.05 -13.13 15.14
N SER A 336 30.12 -12.24 14.18
CA SER A 336 30.89 -12.42 12.95
C SER A 336 31.34 -11.07 12.40
N ASP A 337 32.57 -11.05 11.87
CA ASP A 337 33.11 -9.92 11.09
C ASP A 337 32.64 -9.95 9.61
N GLY A 338 31.98 -11.03 9.21
CA GLY A 338 31.39 -11.16 7.88
C GLY A 338 30.10 -10.38 7.71
N PRO A 339 29.69 -10.14 6.46
CA PRO A 339 28.46 -9.38 6.17
C PRO A 339 27.21 -10.13 6.63
N LEU A 340 26.26 -9.37 7.17
CA LEU A 340 24.93 -9.84 7.52
C LEU A 340 23.95 -9.47 6.41
N PHE A 341 23.36 -10.47 5.77
CA PHE A 341 22.31 -10.32 4.77
C PHE A 341 20.95 -10.52 5.40
N ALA A 342 20.00 -9.65 5.05
CA ALA A 342 18.60 -9.76 5.44
C ALA A 342 17.73 -10.15 4.24
N VAL A 343 16.65 -10.88 4.50
CA VAL A 343 15.50 -11.03 3.62
C VAL A 343 14.25 -10.65 4.42
N VAL A 344 13.52 -9.64 3.97
CA VAL A 344 12.29 -9.16 4.60
C VAL A 344 11.20 -9.08 3.55
N SER A 345 10.40 -10.13 3.40
CA SER A 345 9.37 -10.20 2.36
C SER A 345 8.34 -11.29 2.64
N ARG A 346 7.22 -11.26 1.91
CA ARG A 346 6.35 -12.44 1.81
C ARG A 346 7.14 -13.60 1.18
N LEU A 347 6.95 -14.81 1.67
CA LEU A 347 7.59 -16.01 1.15
C LEU A 347 6.73 -16.60 0.01
N VAL A 348 6.77 -15.93 -1.15
CA VAL A 348 6.03 -16.29 -2.36
C VAL A 348 6.96 -16.36 -3.57
N HIS A 349 6.57 -17.10 -4.61
CA HIS A 349 7.39 -17.30 -5.82
C HIS A 349 7.87 -15.98 -6.45
N GLN A 350 7.02 -14.96 -6.43
CA GLN A 350 7.35 -13.60 -6.90
C GLN A 350 8.67 -13.07 -6.31
N LYS A 351 8.95 -13.35 -5.03
CA LYS A 351 10.09 -12.77 -4.29
C LYS A 351 11.42 -13.51 -4.52
N GLY A 352 11.43 -14.60 -5.27
CA GLY A 352 12.66 -15.28 -5.70
C GLY A 352 13.46 -15.90 -4.57
N LEU A 353 12.80 -16.42 -3.53
CA LEU A 353 13.47 -17.06 -2.37
C LEU A 353 14.29 -18.30 -2.78
N ASP A 354 13.87 -18.99 -3.83
CA ASP A 354 14.61 -20.08 -4.47
C ASP A 354 16.00 -19.61 -4.91
N LEU A 355 16.12 -18.44 -5.54
CA LEU A 355 17.42 -17.86 -5.93
C LEU A 355 18.28 -17.54 -4.70
N THR A 356 17.66 -17.04 -3.63
CA THR A 356 18.37 -16.84 -2.34
C THR A 356 18.90 -18.17 -1.80
N CYS A 357 18.08 -19.23 -1.80
CA CYS A 357 18.49 -20.56 -1.35
C CYS A 357 19.64 -21.12 -2.18
N GLU A 358 19.64 -20.91 -3.50
CA GLU A 358 20.70 -21.37 -4.40
C GLU A 358 22.04 -20.65 -4.19
N VAL A 359 22.04 -19.37 -3.79
CA VAL A 359 23.28 -18.60 -3.56
C VAL A 359 23.77 -18.65 -2.11
N ALA A 360 22.95 -19.11 -1.17
CA ALA A 360 23.27 -19.16 0.25
C ALA A 360 24.60 -19.90 0.54
N PRO A 361 24.92 -21.07 -0.11
CA PRO A 361 26.21 -21.72 0.07
C PRO A 361 27.43 -20.82 -0.20
N GLN A 362 27.32 -19.97 -1.24
CA GLN A 362 28.38 -19.02 -1.59
C GLN A 362 28.52 -17.91 -0.53
N ILE A 363 27.40 -17.41 -0.03
CA ILE A 363 27.40 -16.38 1.02
C ILE A 363 28.06 -16.93 2.28
N VAL A 364 27.68 -18.14 2.70
CA VAL A 364 28.25 -18.83 3.88
C VAL A 364 29.73 -19.12 3.70
N ALA A 365 30.13 -19.65 2.54
CA ALA A 365 31.55 -19.95 2.25
C ALA A 365 32.43 -18.69 2.26
N ALA A 366 31.84 -17.51 1.96
CA ALA A 366 32.53 -16.23 2.02
C ALA A 366 32.48 -15.57 3.42
N GLY A 367 32.01 -16.28 4.45
CA GLY A 367 31.91 -15.81 5.84
C GLY A 367 30.68 -14.94 6.14
N GLY A 368 29.72 -14.88 5.23
CA GLY A 368 28.46 -14.14 5.44
C GLY A 368 27.44 -14.91 6.24
N GLN A 369 26.50 -14.18 6.82
CA GLN A 369 25.32 -14.71 7.51
C GLN A 369 24.05 -14.22 6.85
N ILE A 370 22.97 -15.01 6.94
CA ILE A 370 21.66 -14.67 6.35
C ILE A 370 20.58 -14.78 7.43
N VAL A 371 19.78 -13.74 7.57
CA VAL A 371 18.57 -13.72 8.40
C VAL A 371 17.34 -13.48 7.53
N ILE A 372 16.31 -14.30 7.70
CA ILE A 372 15.09 -14.28 6.87
C ILE A 372 13.88 -14.09 7.77
N ILE A 373 13.02 -13.13 7.44
CA ILE A 373 11.69 -12.97 8.04
C ILE A 373 10.63 -12.93 6.95
N GLY A 374 9.57 -13.70 7.13
CA GLY A 374 8.41 -13.68 6.23
C GLY A 374 7.50 -14.88 6.42
N GLY A 375 6.32 -14.80 5.88
CA GLY A 375 5.33 -15.87 5.77
C GLY A 375 4.72 -15.91 4.38
N GLY A 376 4.16 -17.04 3.97
CA GLY A 376 3.53 -17.17 2.66
C GLY A 376 3.24 -18.60 2.22
N GLU A 377 3.80 -19.01 1.10
CA GLU A 377 3.58 -20.34 0.53
C GLU A 377 4.25 -21.42 1.37
N PRO A 378 3.53 -22.46 1.83
CA PRO A 378 4.08 -23.50 2.72
C PRO A 378 5.33 -24.19 2.17
N GLN A 379 5.42 -24.36 0.85
CA GLN A 379 6.59 -24.98 0.21
C GLN A 379 7.84 -24.11 0.35
N ILE A 380 7.68 -22.78 0.19
CA ILE A 380 8.79 -21.82 0.31
C ILE A 380 9.19 -21.68 1.78
N GLU A 381 8.23 -21.67 2.70
CA GLU A 381 8.52 -21.69 4.15
C GLU A 381 9.35 -22.92 4.56
N GLN A 382 8.99 -24.11 4.03
CA GLN A 382 9.74 -25.34 4.26
C GLN A 382 11.15 -25.28 3.68
N GLN A 383 11.33 -24.70 2.49
CA GLN A 383 12.65 -24.51 1.86
C GLN A 383 13.55 -23.60 2.71
N VAL A 384 13.01 -22.48 3.18
CA VAL A 384 13.70 -21.53 4.05
C VAL A 384 14.09 -22.18 5.39
N ALA A 385 13.16 -22.92 6.01
CA ALA A 385 13.45 -23.66 7.24
C ALA A 385 14.50 -24.76 7.04
N ALA A 386 14.49 -25.45 5.90
CA ALA A 386 15.51 -26.44 5.54
C ALA A 386 16.89 -25.80 5.33
N LEU A 387 16.94 -24.61 4.71
CA LEU A 387 18.16 -23.85 4.54
C LEU A 387 18.79 -23.47 5.90
N ALA A 388 17.99 -22.97 6.85
CA ALA A 388 18.45 -22.63 8.19
C ALA A 388 19.02 -23.86 8.93
N ARG A 389 18.36 -25.03 8.82
CA ARG A 389 18.86 -26.28 9.39
C ARG A 389 20.16 -26.75 8.75
N ARG A 390 20.37 -26.50 7.45
CA ARG A 390 21.56 -26.90 6.70
C ARG A 390 22.80 -26.10 7.06
N TYR A 391 22.62 -24.83 7.46
CA TYR A 391 23.73 -23.92 7.76
C TYR A 391 23.56 -23.28 9.16
N PRO A 392 23.63 -24.12 10.24
CA PRO A 392 23.48 -23.62 11.60
C PRO A 392 24.59 -22.60 11.92
N GLY A 393 24.26 -21.52 12.62
CA GLY A 393 25.18 -20.43 12.92
C GLY A 393 25.45 -19.46 11.75
N HIS A 394 24.97 -19.77 10.55
CA HIS A 394 25.11 -18.89 9.38
C HIS A 394 23.78 -18.45 8.77
N VAL A 395 22.76 -19.28 8.82
CA VAL A 395 21.43 -18.96 8.30
C VAL A 395 20.41 -19.17 9.40
N ALA A 396 19.54 -18.18 9.60
CA ALA A 396 18.42 -18.30 10.51
C ALA A 396 17.14 -17.68 9.89
N ALA A 397 15.99 -18.21 10.27
CA ALA A 397 14.70 -17.77 9.73
C ALA A 397 13.65 -17.67 10.82
N TYR A 398 12.81 -16.64 10.71
CA TYR A 398 11.57 -16.46 11.44
C TYR A 398 10.40 -16.55 10.44
N ILE A 399 9.60 -17.59 10.54
CA ILE A 399 8.40 -17.75 9.69
C ILE A 399 7.24 -16.98 10.34
N GLY A 400 6.81 -15.93 9.69
CA GLY A 400 5.80 -15.01 10.18
C GLY A 400 6.15 -13.56 9.87
N PHE A 401 5.40 -12.62 10.44
CA PHE A 401 5.64 -11.19 10.30
C PHE A 401 5.76 -10.53 11.68
N ASP A 402 6.84 -9.79 11.85
CA ASP A 402 7.10 -8.94 13.02
C ASP A 402 7.75 -7.65 12.54
N GLU A 403 7.03 -6.53 12.66
CA GLU A 403 7.52 -5.24 12.17
C GLU A 403 8.71 -4.72 12.97
N ALA A 404 8.72 -4.90 14.30
CA ALA A 404 9.84 -4.46 15.13
C ALA A 404 11.12 -5.22 14.78
N LEU A 405 11.01 -6.53 14.56
CA LEU A 405 12.12 -7.35 14.10
C LEU A 405 12.59 -6.97 12.69
N ALA A 406 11.67 -6.70 11.76
CA ALA A 406 12.00 -6.21 10.41
C ALA A 406 12.77 -4.88 10.47
N ARG A 407 12.34 -3.93 11.31
CA ARG A 407 13.03 -2.65 11.56
C ARG A 407 14.44 -2.87 12.12
N ALA A 408 14.59 -3.75 13.09
CA ALA A 408 15.90 -4.13 13.64
C ALA A 408 16.80 -4.78 12.57
N MET A 409 16.25 -5.64 11.71
CA MET A 409 16.99 -6.25 10.59
C MET A 409 17.48 -5.19 9.61
N PHE A 410 16.66 -4.22 9.19
CA PHE A 410 17.14 -3.14 8.34
C PHE A 410 18.22 -2.29 9.03
N ALA A 411 18.12 -2.07 10.33
CA ALA A 411 19.10 -1.30 11.09
C ALA A 411 20.42 -2.06 11.33
N GLY A 412 20.39 -3.39 11.43
CA GLY A 412 21.55 -4.23 11.75
C GLY A 412 22.22 -4.89 10.55
N ALA A 413 21.45 -5.29 9.52
CA ALA A 413 22.01 -5.98 8.37
C ALA A 413 22.81 -5.04 7.46
N ASP A 414 23.81 -5.59 6.77
CA ASP A 414 24.64 -4.87 5.82
C ASP A 414 23.95 -4.74 4.45
N PHE A 415 23.27 -5.82 4.05
CA PHE A 415 22.64 -5.95 2.74
C PHE A 415 21.25 -6.56 2.85
N LEU A 416 20.34 -6.11 1.98
CA LEU A 416 19.00 -6.67 1.80
C LEU A 416 18.95 -7.44 0.47
N LEU A 417 18.68 -8.75 0.50
CA LEU A 417 18.50 -9.54 -0.72
C LEU A 417 17.08 -9.41 -1.24
N MET A 418 16.93 -8.98 -2.49
CA MET A 418 15.66 -8.80 -3.18
C MET A 418 15.73 -9.37 -4.60
N PRO A 419 15.84 -10.70 -4.77
CA PRO A 419 15.88 -11.32 -6.08
C PRO A 419 14.48 -11.50 -6.70
N SER A 420 13.59 -10.51 -6.50
CA SER A 420 12.22 -10.55 -6.99
C SER A 420 12.16 -10.73 -8.50
N ARG A 421 11.29 -11.62 -8.98
CA ARG A 421 11.05 -11.81 -10.43
C ARG A 421 10.42 -10.59 -11.04
N PHE A 422 9.45 -10.04 -10.36
CA PHE A 422 8.85 -8.73 -10.67
C PHE A 422 8.54 -7.97 -9.36
N GLU A 423 8.66 -6.65 -9.40
CA GLU A 423 8.43 -5.79 -8.22
C GLU A 423 7.82 -4.46 -8.66
N PRO A 424 6.50 -4.28 -8.54
CA PRO A 424 5.82 -3.06 -9.01
C PRO A 424 6.43 -1.77 -8.44
N CYS A 425 6.69 -1.74 -7.16
CA CYS A 425 7.41 -0.67 -6.46
C CYS A 425 8.50 -1.24 -5.56
N GLY A 426 8.09 -2.08 -4.62
CA GLY A 426 8.89 -2.44 -3.45
C GLY A 426 8.95 -1.29 -2.44
N LEU A 427 8.82 -1.64 -1.17
CA LEU A 427 9.03 -0.70 -0.06
C LEU A 427 10.25 -1.11 0.77
N SER A 428 10.50 -2.42 0.89
CA SER A 428 11.57 -2.97 1.72
C SER A 428 12.95 -2.42 1.36
N GLN A 429 13.27 -2.21 0.06
CA GLN A 429 14.53 -1.58 -0.34
C GLN A 429 14.63 -0.12 0.09
N MET A 430 13.50 0.60 0.09
CA MET A 430 13.47 2.00 0.52
C MET A 430 13.66 2.11 2.03
N TYR A 431 13.01 1.22 2.79
CA TYR A 431 13.23 1.09 4.23
C TYR A 431 14.69 0.73 4.52
N ALA A 432 15.22 -0.29 3.86
CA ALA A 432 16.61 -0.71 4.02
C ALA A 432 17.59 0.43 3.73
N GLN A 433 17.44 1.14 2.62
CA GLN A 433 18.25 2.31 2.27
C GLN A 433 18.19 3.39 3.37
N ARG A 434 16.99 3.68 3.89
CA ARG A 434 16.80 4.66 4.96
C ARG A 434 17.57 4.30 6.24
N PHE A 435 17.78 3.01 6.49
CA PHE A 435 18.56 2.48 7.60
C PHE A 435 20.01 2.15 7.22
N GLY A 436 20.48 2.46 6.01
CA GLY A 436 21.84 2.20 5.54
C GLY A 436 22.13 0.71 5.31
N CYS A 437 21.10 -0.11 5.14
CA CYS A 437 21.19 -1.48 4.64
C CYS A 437 21.07 -1.43 3.12
N LEU A 438 22.10 -1.88 2.39
CA LEU A 438 22.15 -1.72 0.94
C LEU A 438 21.38 -2.85 0.23
N PRO A 439 20.38 -2.54 -0.62
CA PRO A 439 19.68 -3.55 -1.39
C PRO A 439 20.61 -4.20 -2.43
N VAL A 440 20.47 -5.52 -2.58
CA VAL A 440 21.02 -6.36 -3.65
C VAL A 440 19.82 -6.90 -4.40
N ALA A 441 19.41 -6.23 -5.47
CA ALA A 441 18.11 -6.39 -6.06
C ALA A 441 18.17 -6.77 -7.55
N HIS A 442 17.19 -7.56 -8.00
CA HIS A 442 16.96 -7.76 -9.43
C HIS A 442 16.47 -6.46 -10.06
N ALA A 443 17.05 -6.11 -11.22
CA ALA A 443 16.68 -4.90 -11.97
C ALA A 443 15.32 -5.08 -12.64
N THR A 444 14.24 -4.87 -11.89
CA THR A 444 12.86 -4.99 -12.36
C THR A 444 11.95 -3.96 -11.67
N GLY A 445 10.98 -3.43 -12.38
CA GLY A 445 9.96 -2.49 -11.89
C GLY A 445 10.53 -1.37 -11.02
N GLY A 446 9.91 -1.12 -9.89
CA GLY A 446 10.32 -0.06 -8.98
C GLY A 446 11.70 -0.23 -8.34
N LEU A 447 12.31 -1.40 -8.40
CA LEU A 447 13.69 -1.57 -7.96
C LEU A 447 14.68 -0.81 -8.85
N ILE A 448 14.40 -0.69 -10.16
CA ILE A 448 15.19 0.14 -11.08
C ILE A 448 15.07 1.62 -10.69
N ASP A 449 13.87 2.05 -10.33
CA ASP A 449 13.59 3.46 -10.01
C ASP A 449 14.14 3.89 -8.63
N THR A 450 14.34 2.93 -7.72
CA THR A 450 14.66 3.20 -6.31
C THR A 450 16.08 2.82 -5.88
N VAL A 451 16.81 2.05 -6.71
CA VAL A 451 18.18 1.63 -6.42
C VAL A 451 19.12 2.13 -7.50
N ASP A 452 20.06 2.99 -7.15
CA ASP A 452 21.12 3.45 -8.04
C ASP A 452 22.29 2.48 -7.92
N ASP A 453 22.55 1.69 -8.99
CA ASP A 453 23.55 0.62 -8.98
C ASP A 453 24.96 1.11 -8.66
N GLY A 454 25.59 0.52 -7.66
CA GLY A 454 26.92 0.92 -7.17
C GLY A 454 26.96 2.20 -6.36
N VAL A 455 25.79 2.84 -6.10
CA VAL A 455 25.68 4.10 -5.33
C VAL A 455 24.82 3.91 -4.08
N THR A 456 23.57 3.48 -4.26
CA THR A 456 22.63 3.27 -3.13
C THR A 456 22.29 1.81 -2.90
N GLY A 457 22.88 0.90 -3.68
CA GLY A 457 22.68 -0.54 -3.63
C GLY A 457 23.32 -1.21 -4.83
N PHE A 458 22.91 -2.44 -5.10
CA PHE A 458 23.40 -3.24 -6.22
C PHE A 458 22.24 -3.79 -7.03
N LEU A 459 22.30 -3.61 -8.35
CA LEU A 459 21.36 -4.22 -9.28
C LEU A 459 22.03 -5.37 -10.06
N PHE A 460 21.28 -6.43 -10.31
CA PHE A 460 21.65 -7.50 -11.22
C PHE A 460 20.55 -7.70 -12.26
N HIS A 461 20.94 -8.07 -13.49
CA HIS A 461 20.04 -8.29 -14.61
C HIS A 461 19.83 -9.78 -14.86
N GLY A 462 18.56 -10.14 -15.06
CA GLY A 462 18.11 -11.52 -15.22
C GLY A 462 17.84 -12.22 -13.88
N ALA A 463 16.62 -12.74 -13.75
CA ALA A 463 16.13 -13.43 -12.55
C ALA A 463 16.74 -14.84 -12.44
N SER A 464 18.07 -14.94 -12.23
CA SER A 464 18.79 -16.21 -12.11
C SER A 464 19.84 -16.19 -11.00
N ALA A 465 20.10 -17.36 -10.42
CA ALA A 465 21.13 -17.51 -9.39
C ALA A 465 22.52 -17.09 -9.91
N ASP A 466 22.84 -17.35 -11.17
CA ASP A 466 24.14 -16.95 -11.75
C ASP A 466 24.30 -15.44 -11.85
N ALA A 467 23.25 -14.71 -12.21
CA ALA A 467 23.26 -13.25 -12.21
C ALA A 467 23.45 -12.71 -10.78
N LEU A 468 22.71 -13.27 -9.83
CA LEU A 468 22.85 -12.91 -8.41
C LEU A 468 24.25 -13.26 -7.86
N ARG A 469 24.83 -14.43 -8.21
CA ARG A 469 26.21 -14.81 -7.82
C ARG A 469 27.25 -13.80 -8.30
N ARG A 470 27.14 -13.35 -9.55
CA ARG A 470 28.03 -12.29 -10.09
C ARG A 470 27.87 -10.96 -9.34
N CYS A 471 26.65 -10.60 -8.99
CA CYS A 471 26.40 -9.41 -8.19
C CYS A 471 27.01 -9.53 -6.78
N LEU A 472 26.86 -10.68 -6.12
CA LEU A 472 27.42 -10.95 -4.81
C LEU A 472 28.96 -10.80 -4.78
N GLN A 473 29.67 -11.08 -5.86
CA GLN A 473 31.11 -10.81 -5.93
C GLN A 473 31.43 -9.32 -5.78
N ARG A 474 30.60 -8.45 -6.37
CA ARG A 474 30.70 -6.99 -6.21
C ARG A 474 30.39 -6.57 -4.77
N VAL A 475 29.32 -7.16 -4.20
CA VAL A 475 28.90 -6.91 -2.80
C VAL A 475 30.02 -7.25 -1.81
N PHE A 476 30.61 -8.45 -1.89
CA PHE A 476 31.71 -8.86 -1.02
C PHE A 476 32.97 -8.00 -1.22
N ARG A 477 33.25 -7.56 -2.44
CA ARG A 477 34.37 -6.63 -2.70
C ARG A 477 34.12 -5.30 -2.00
N THR A 478 32.93 -4.73 -2.14
CA THR A 478 32.53 -3.47 -1.48
C THR A 478 32.56 -3.58 0.04
N PHE A 479 32.09 -4.72 0.60
CA PHE A 479 32.13 -4.95 2.04
C PHE A 479 33.55 -4.87 2.62
N ARG A 480 34.56 -5.32 1.87
CA ARG A 480 35.99 -5.26 2.26
C ARG A 480 36.62 -3.87 2.11
N LEU A 481 35.87 -2.90 1.63
CA LEU A 481 36.31 -1.51 1.43
C LEU A 481 35.45 -0.58 2.31
N PRO A 482 35.81 -0.36 3.59
CA PRO A 482 34.96 0.34 4.58
C PRO A 482 34.57 1.76 4.15
N GLU A 483 35.47 2.48 3.49
CA GLU A 483 35.20 3.84 3.02
C GLU A 483 34.14 3.85 1.91
N LEU A 484 34.23 2.93 0.94
CA LEU A 484 33.25 2.79 -0.13
C LEU A 484 31.89 2.36 0.42
N LEU A 485 31.88 1.36 1.30
CA LEU A 485 30.66 0.88 1.95
C LEU A 485 29.97 2.02 2.73
N THR A 486 30.75 2.82 3.47
CA THR A 486 30.22 3.97 4.21
C THR A 486 29.67 5.04 3.28
N ALA A 487 30.36 5.34 2.18
CA ALA A 487 29.91 6.30 1.18
C ALA A 487 28.56 5.86 0.54
N MET A 488 28.43 4.58 0.16
CA MET A 488 27.20 4.02 -0.39
C MET A 488 26.05 4.07 0.63
N ARG A 489 26.29 3.68 1.87
CA ARG A 489 25.29 3.76 2.95
C ARG A 489 24.81 5.20 3.16
N ARG A 490 25.74 6.15 3.14
CA ARG A 490 25.41 7.57 3.27
C ARG A 490 24.53 8.05 2.12
N ALA A 491 24.87 7.70 0.88
CA ALA A 491 24.08 8.01 -0.29
C ALA A 491 22.66 7.41 -0.20
N ALA A 492 22.56 6.15 0.22
CA ALA A 492 21.29 5.45 0.40
C ALA A 492 20.40 6.13 1.47
N MET A 493 20.95 6.46 2.65
CA MET A 493 20.20 7.10 3.74
C MET A 493 19.73 8.51 3.40
N LEU A 494 20.44 9.21 2.54
CA LEU A 494 20.10 10.59 2.13
C LEU A 494 19.18 10.64 0.90
N ARG A 495 18.89 9.50 0.26
CA ARG A 495 17.98 9.45 -0.88
C ARG A 495 16.59 9.94 -0.47
N PRO A 496 16.00 10.93 -1.18
CA PRO A 496 14.62 11.36 -0.93
C PRO A 496 13.64 10.23 -1.25
N SER A 497 12.92 9.77 -0.24
CA SER A 497 11.99 8.64 -0.36
C SER A 497 10.67 8.87 0.38
N GLY A 498 10.42 10.07 0.90
CA GLY A 498 9.20 10.40 1.62
C GLY A 498 8.00 10.68 0.71
N TRP A 499 6.82 10.67 1.29
CA TRP A 499 5.56 11.00 0.61
C TRP A 499 5.47 12.45 0.15
N ASP A 500 6.30 13.36 0.66
CA ASP A 500 6.45 14.73 0.18
C ASP A 500 6.88 14.78 -1.29
N VAL A 501 7.74 13.85 -1.73
CA VAL A 501 8.18 13.73 -3.13
C VAL A 501 7.04 13.17 -4.00
N ALA A 502 6.44 12.05 -3.60
CA ALA A 502 5.38 11.38 -4.38
C ALA A 502 4.11 12.23 -4.47
N SER A 503 3.69 12.88 -3.37
CA SER A 503 2.45 13.64 -3.32
C SER A 503 2.40 14.79 -4.34
N GLY A 504 3.52 15.43 -4.63
CA GLY A 504 3.60 16.46 -5.68
C GLY A 504 3.21 15.93 -7.07
N GLN A 505 3.65 14.71 -7.40
CA GLN A 505 3.32 14.04 -8.66
C GLN A 505 1.84 13.61 -8.70
N TYR A 506 1.30 13.07 -7.59
CA TYR A 506 -0.12 12.76 -7.48
C TYR A 506 -1.02 14.00 -7.58
N LEU A 507 -0.62 15.14 -7.00
CA LEU A 507 -1.36 16.40 -7.15
C LEU A 507 -1.40 16.89 -8.60
N ALA A 508 -0.30 16.72 -9.35
CA ALA A 508 -0.28 17.02 -10.78
C ALA A 508 -1.17 16.05 -11.57
N LEU A 509 -1.16 14.76 -11.21
CA LEU A 509 -2.02 13.75 -11.81
C LEU A 509 -3.51 14.00 -11.52
N TYR A 510 -3.87 14.37 -10.30
CA TYR A 510 -5.25 14.75 -9.94
C TYR A 510 -5.78 15.90 -10.78
N ARG A 511 -4.96 16.95 -10.99
CA ARG A 511 -5.34 18.07 -11.85
C ARG A 511 -5.56 17.62 -13.29
N ARG A 512 -4.67 16.81 -13.84
CA ARG A 512 -4.81 16.25 -15.19
C ARG A 512 -6.09 15.42 -15.31
N THR A 513 -6.35 14.50 -14.37
CA THR A 513 -7.57 13.68 -14.34
C THR A 513 -8.84 14.53 -14.29
N ALA A 514 -8.83 15.65 -13.56
CA ALA A 514 -10.01 16.53 -13.43
C ALA A 514 -10.20 17.48 -14.62
N MET A 515 -9.20 17.66 -15.49
CA MET A 515 -9.25 18.60 -16.63
C MET A 515 -9.60 17.94 -17.96
N GLU A 516 -9.43 16.64 -18.08
CA GLU A 516 -9.77 15.87 -19.28
C GLU A 516 -11.18 15.28 -19.11
N PRO A 517 -12.23 15.85 -19.78
CA PRO A 517 -13.51 15.16 -19.87
C PRO A 517 -13.34 13.92 -20.76
N SER A 518 -13.84 12.81 -20.29
CA SER A 518 -13.90 11.52 -21.01
C SER A 518 -14.72 11.59 -22.30
#